data_cd3c2fc8beb430f42bf1af248b448919
#
_entry.id   cd3c2fc8beb430f42bf1af248b448919
#
_cell.length_a   1.000
_cell.length_b   1.000
_cell.length_c   1.000
_cell.angle_alpha   90.00
_cell.angle_beta   90.00
_cell.angle_gamma   90.00
#
_symmetry.space_group_name_H-M   'P 1'
#
loop_
_entity.id
_entity.type
_entity.pdbx_description
1 polymer ?
#
loop_
_entity_poly.entity_id
_entity_poly.type
_entity_poly.pdbx_seq_one_letter_code
_entity_poly.pdbx_strand_id
1 'polypeptide(L)'
;MRMFVCFRRWLCNRDADLIWSSIVVVAVLVPLAALTLDVPRYFVLRSRLQLAADAAAETAAQCVDIAHFQRTGETVLNQWCLMSDPENVFLQTVAPLRARGYGLYFTHFGFDPGAGSVSVFAQGDMPVFFALTPRLIVRVEARSAYRVIVK
;
A
#
# COMPACT_ATOMS: atom_id res chain seq x y z
N MET A 1 17.28 -8.45 49.62
CA MET A 1 17.00 -7.08 50.12
C MET A 1 18.13 -6.08 49.88
N ARG A 2 19.39 -6.51 49.69
CA ARG A 2 20.56 -5.63 49.45
C ARG A 2 20.67 -5.06 48.04
N MET A 3 20.07 -5.70 47.05
CA MET A 3 20.17 -5.31 45.65
C MET A 3 19.33 -4.05 45.30
N PHE A 4 18.20 -3.85 45.97
CA PHE A 4 17.34 -2.68 45.79
C PHE A 4 17.95 -1.38 46.37
N VAL A 5 18.77 -1.46 47.39
CA VAL A 5 19.42 -0.29 48.01
C VAL A 5 20.53 0.26 47.12
N CYS A 6 21.25 -0.62 46.40
CA CYS A 6 22.31 -0.22 45.47
C CYS A 6 21.74 0.49 44.23
N PHE A 7 20.60 0.00 43.69
CA PHE A 7 19.90 0.61 42.54
C PHE A 7 19.37 2.02 42.86
N ARG A 8 18.85 2.21 44.08
CA ARG A 8 18.33 3.52 44.52
C ARG A 8 19.46 4.56 44.75
N ARG A 9 20.66 4.13 45.11
CA ARG A 9 21.83 5.02 45.30
C ARG A 9 22.46 5.43 43.98
N TRP A 10 22.31 4.59 42.95
CA TRP A 10 22.77 4.86 41.59
C TRP A 10 21.84 5.85 40.84
N LEU A 11 20.54 5.80 41.12
CA LEU A 11 19.54 6.74 40.59
C LEU A 11 19.60 8.15 41.21
N CYS A 12 20.26 8.32 42.37
CA CYS A 12 20.39 9.62 43.05
C CYS A 12 21.68 10.39 42.69
N ASN A 13 22.48 9.88 41.76
CA ASN A 13 23.66 10.59 41.31
C ASN A 13 23.28 11.51 40.13
N ARG A 14 23.52 12.82 40.25
CA ARG A 14 23.09 13.83 39.24
C ARG A 14 23.63 13.55 37.85
N ASP A 15 24.82 12.94 37.76
CA ASP A 15 25.41 12.54 36.47
C ASP A 15 24.74 11.30 35.88
N ALA A 16 24.26 10.37 36.72
CA ALA A 16 23.46 9.22 36.28
C ALA A 16 22.08 9.64 35.80
N ASP A 17 21.48 10.69 36.36
CA ASP A 17 20.17 11.23 35.96
C ASP A 17 20.23 11.83 34.53
N LEU A 18 21.31 12.51 34.21
CA LEU A 18 21.53 13.06 32.85
C LEU A 18 21.71 11.96 31.80
N ILE A 19 22.47 10.91 32.15
CA ILE A 19 22.68 9.77 31.24
C ILE A 19 21.37 9.00 31.05
N TRP A 20 20.63 8.73 32.12
CA TRP A 20 19.33 8.07 32.02
C TRP A 20 18.31 8.89 31.24
N SER A 21 18.23 10.18 31.50
CA SER A 21 17.36 11.10 30.79
C SER A 21 17.68 11.10 29.29
N SER A 22 18.96 11.14 28.92
CA SER A 22 19.36 11.09 27.51
C SER A 22 19.04 9.73 26.84
N ILE A 23 19.21 8.61 27.54
CA ILE A 23 18.83 7.28 27.04
C ILE A 23 17.31 7.19 26.82
N VAL A 24 16.50 7.68 27.77
CA VAL A 24 15.04 7.69 27.63
C VAL A 24 14.60 8.58 26.48
N VAL A 25 15.21 9.78 26.34
CA VAL A 25 14.92 10.68 25.22
C VAL A 25 15.23 10.00 23.88
N VAL A 26 16.39 9.42 23.74
CA VAL A 26 16.79 8.76 22.48
C VAL A 26 15.98 7.49 22.22
N ALA A 27 15.81 6.65 23.24
CA ALA A 27 15.14 5.35 23.06
C ALA A 27 13.61 5.43 22.90
N VAL A 28 12.99 6.50 23.39
CA VAL A 28 11.53 6.66 23.37
C VAL A 28 11.11 7.77 22.42
N LEU A 29 11.67 8.97 22.51
CA LEU A 29 11.21 10.10 21.70
C LEU A 29 11.58 9.96 20.22
N VAL A 30 12.76 9.37 19.92
CA VAL A 30 13.16 9.20 18.52
C VAL A 30 12.25 8.22 17.77
N PRO A 31 11.95 7.01 18.28
CA PRO A 31 10.97 6.12 17.65
C PRO A 31 9.57 6.74 17.56
N LEU A 32 9.15 7.50 18.57
CA LEU A 32 7.85 8.15 18.60
C LEU A 32 7.75 9.25 17.56
N ALA A 33 8.80 10.05 17.39
CA ALA A 33 8.90 11.05 16.32
C ALA A 33 8.90 10.40 14.92
N ALA A 34 9.62 9.29 14.76
CA ALA A 34 9.61 8.53 13.51
C ALA A 34 8.20 8.01 13.18
N LEU A 35 7.50 7.45 14.16
CA LEU A 35 6.15 6.95 13.99
C LEU A 35 5.17 8.05 13.56
N THR A 36 5.30 9.26 14.09
CA THR A 36 4.47 10.41 13.69
C THR A 36 4.69 10.84 12.24
N LEU A 37 5.86 10.56 11.67
CA LEU A 37 6.16 10.85 10.27
C LEU A 37 5.78 9.68 9.34
N ASP A 38 6.02 8.44 9.75
CA ASP A 38 5.83 7.28 8.92
C ASP A 38 4.35 6.87 8.79
N VAL A 39 3.54 7.06 9.84
CA VAL A 39 2.11 6.70 9.81
C VAL A 39 1.33 7.52 8.78
N PRO A 40 1.41 8.85 8.71
CA PRO A 40 0.75 9.61 7.65
C PRO A 40 1.22 9.23 6.25
N ARG A 41 2.52 8.99 6.07
CA ARG A 41 3.10 8.57 4.78
C ARG A 41 2.53 7.22 4.34
N TYR A 42 2.38 6.27 5.26
CA TYR A 42 1.74 4.99 5.00
C TYR A 42 0.30 5.15 4.51
N PHE A 43 -0.50 5.96 5.21
CA PHE A 43 -1.89 6.19 4.80
C PHE A 43 -2.01 6.87 3.43
N VAL A 44 -1.16 7.85 3.15
CA VAL A 44 -1.11 8.50 1.83
C VAL A 44 -0.72 7.50 0.74
N LEU A 45 0.31 6.68 0.98
CA LEU A 45 0.73 5.65 0.04
C LEU A 45 -0.40 4.65 -0.23
N ARG A 46 -1.01 4.12 0.85
CA ARG A 46 -2.11 3.16 0.74
C ARG A 46 -3.30 3.74 -0.04
N SER A 47 -3.70 4.98 0.29
CA SER A 47 -4.81 5.65 -0.39
C SER A 47 -4.52 5.86 -1.88
N ARG A 48 -3.30 6.29 -2.23
CA ARG A 48 -2.91 6.49 -3.63
C ARG A 48 -2.78 5.18 -4.39
N LEU A 49 -2.25 4.14 -3.75
CA LEU A 49 -2.17 2.81 -4.34
C LEU A 49 -3.56 2.22 -4.58
N GLN A 50 -4.48 2.40 -3.60
CA GLN A 50 -5.87 1.97 -3.75
C GLN A 50 -6.55 2.69 -4.92
N LEU A 51 -6.40 4.02 -5.00
CA LEU A 51 -6.96 4.81 -6.12
C LEU A 51 -6.46 4.33 -7.48
N ALA A 52 -5.17 4.00 -7.58
CA ALA A 52 -4.60 3.49 -8.81
C ALA A 52 -5.12 2.08 -9.17
N ALA A 53 -5.29 1.22 -8.14
CA ALA A 53 -5.86 -0.11 -8.30
C ALA A 53 -7.34 -0.04 -8.69
N ASP A 54 -8.12 0.88 -8.10
CA ASP A 54 -9.53 1.10 -8.44
C ASP A 54 -9.67 1.58 -9.89
N ALA A 55 -8.84 2.55 -10.33
CA ALA A 55 -8.84 3.03 -11.71
C ALA A 55 -8.46 1.92 -12.70
N ALA A 56 -7.48 1.07 -12.36
CA ALA A 56 -7.11 -0.08 -13.18
C ALA A 56 -8.22 -1.14 -13.23
N ALA A 57 -8.90 -1.41 -12.11
CA ALA A 57 -10.02 -2.35 -12.06
C ALA A 57 -11.22 -1.86 -12.87
N GLU A 58 -11.49 -0.56 -12.84
CA GLU A 58 -12.55 0.06 -13.63
C GLU A 58 -12.22 -0.01 -15.13
N THR A 59 -10.97 0.26 -15.52
CA THR A 59 -10.50 0.10 -16.90
C THR A 59 -10.59 -1.37 -17.35
N ALA A 60 -10.19 -2.32 -16.50
CA ALA A 60 -10.31 -3.74 -16.79
C ALA A 60 -11.76 -4.18 -16.98
N ALA A 61 -12.68 -3.63 -16.19
CA ALA A 61 -14.11 -3.91 -16.32
C ALA A 61 -14.73 -3.36 -17.63
N GLN A 62 -14.10 -2.39 -18.27
CA GLN A 62 -14.51 -1.85 -19.57
C GLN A 62 -13.99 -2.68 -20.76
N CYS A 63 -13.05 -3.60 -20.53
CA CYS A 63 -12.46 -4.46 -21.55
C CYS A 63 -13.40 -5.61 -22.01
N VAL A 64 -14.70 -5.38 -22.09
CA VAL A 64 -15.66 -6.37 -22.58
C VAL A 64 -15.60 -6.46 -24.11
N ASP A 65 -15.55 -7.69 -24.63
CA ASP A 65 -15.67 -7.94 -26.08
C ASP A 65 -17.13 -7.73 -26.55
N ILE A 66 -17.43 -6.52 -27.00
CA ILE A 66 -18.76 -6.12 -27.46
C ILE A 66 -19.19 -6.96 -28.68
N ALA A 67 -18.25 -7.29 -29.56
CA ALA A 67 -18.57 -8.05 -30.77
C ALA A 67 -18.94 -9.51 -30.45
N HIS A 68 -18.30 -10.10 -29.45
CA HIS A 68 -18.68 -11.43 -28.96
C HIS A 68 -20.04 -11.37 -28.25
N PHE A 69 -20.24 -10.41 -27.38
CA PHE A 69 -21.49 -10.22 -26.64
C PHE A 69 -22.68 -10.04 -27.56
N GLN A 70 -22.57 -9.23 -28.63
CA GLN A 70 -23.63 -9.01 -29.58
C GLN A 70 -24.04 -10.28 -30.38
N ARG A 71 -23.10 -11.23 -30.53
CA ARG A 71 -23.36 -12.47 -31.26
C ARG A 71 -23.92 -13.60 -30.41
N THR A 72 -23.45 -13.69 -29.18
CA THR A 72 -23.73 -14.85 -28.31
C THR A 72 -24.55 -14.52 -27.07
N GLY A 73 -24.59 -13.24 -26.66
CA GLY A 73 -25.15 -12.81 -25.39
C GLY A 73 -24.25 -13.10 -24.19
N GLU A 74 -23.08 -13.71 -24.41
CA GLU A 74 -22.13 -14.03 -23.34
C GLU A 74 -21.09 -12.92 -23.16
N THR A 75 -20.81 -12.58 -21.91
CA THR A 75 -19.82 -11.56 -21.57
C THR A 75 -18.43 -12.18 -21.49
N VAL A 76 -17.59 -11.87 -22.47
CA VAL A 76 -16.19 -12.28 -22.51
C VAL A 76 -15.31 -11.04 -22.47
N LEU A 77 -14.20 -11.10 -21.75
CA LEU A 77 -13.25 -10.00 -21.70
C LEU A 77 -12.21 -10.12 -22.82
N ASN A 78 -11.90 -8.98 -23.43
CA ASN A 78 -10.86 -8.90 -24.46
C ASN A 78 -9.48 -8.98 -23.79
N GLN A 79 -8.75 -10.07 -24.05
CA GLN A 79 -7.44 -10.33 -23.44
C GLN A 79 -6.39 -9.25 -23.79
N TRP A 80 -6.42 -8.70 -25.01
CA TRP A 80 -5.47 -7.66 -25.41
C TRP A 80 -5.67 -6.36 -24.62
N CYS A 81 -6.91 -5.96 -24.42
CA CYS A 81 -7.27 -4.82 -23.59
C CYS A 81 -6.83 -5.06 -22.13
N LEU A 82 -7.13 -6.24 -21.59
CA LEU A 82 -6.77 -6.60 -20.22
C LEU A 82 -5.26 -6.60 -19.95
N MET A 83 -4.45 -6.98 -20.94
CA MET A 83 -3.00 -7.04 -20.78
C MET A 83 -2.31 -5.69 -20.87
N SER A 84 -2.92 -4.69 -21.52
CA SER A 84 -2.29 -3.40 -21.77
C SER A 84 -2.89 -2.26 -20.97
N ASP A 85 -4.20 -2.10 -21.03
CA ASP A 85 -4.84 -0.85 -20.61
C ASP A 85 -4.91 -0.69 -19.10
N PRO A 86 -5.27 -1.69 -18.29
CA PRO A 86 -5.31 -1.57 -16.84
C PRO A 86 -3.93 -1.30 -16.24
N GLU A 87 -2.90 -1.98 -16.74
CA GLU A 87 -1.52 -1.78 -16.29
C GLU A 87 -1.03 -0.38 -16.64
N ASN A 88 -1.29 0.10 -17.86
CA ASN A 88 -0.93 1.45 -18.29
C ASN A 88 -1.60 2.53 -17.45
N VAL A 89 -2.89 2.39 -17.15
CA VAL A 89 -3.63 3.33 -16.30
C VAL A 89 -3.07 3.32 -14.88
N PHE A 90 -2.79 2.14 -14.34
CA PHE A 90 -2.12 2.02 -13.05
C PHE A 90 -0.79 2.74 -13.03
N LEU A 91 0.10 2.45 -13.99
CA LEU A 91 1.43 3.03 -14.09
C LEU A 91 1.39 4.56 -14.25
N GLN A 92 0.47 5.10 -15.03
CA GLN A 92 0.27 6.54 -15.17
C GLN A 92 -0.18 7.18 -13.86
N THR A 93 -1.10 6.54 -13.16
CA THR A 93 -1.65 7.04 -11.88
C THR A 93 -0.59 7.05 -10.79
N VAL A 94 0.31 6.06 -10.73
CA VAL A 94 1.36 5.98 -9.73
C VAL A 94 2.67 6.67 -10.14
N ALA A 95 2.80 7.15 -11.36
CA ALA A 95 4.03 7.76 -11.88
C ALA A 95 4.60 8.86 -10.97
N PRO A 96 3.80 9.78 -10.40
CA PRO A 96 4.32 10.82 -9.50
C PRO A 96 4.93 10.28 -8.20
N LEU A 97 4.43 9.13 -7.72
CA LEU A 97 4.94 8.47 -6.51
C LEU A 97 6.21 7.67 -6.83
N ARG A 98 6.25 6.99 -7.97
CA ARG A 98 7.46 6.30 -8.44
C ARG A 98 8.62 7.27 -8.63
N ALA A 99 8.37 8.46 -9.16
CA ALA A 99 9.36 9.53 -9.29
C ALA A 99 9.91 9.99 -7.91
N ARG A 100 9.17 9.79 -6.82
CA ARG A 100 9.60 10.08 -5.44
C ARG A 100 10.32 8.89 -4.76
N GLY A 101 10.60 7.80 -5.49
CA GLY A 101 11.33 6.64 -4.99
C GLY A 101 10.48 5.56 -4.31
N TYR A 102 9.15 5.63 -4.41
CA TYR A 102 8.27 4.54 -3.98
C TYR A 102 8.26 3.41 -5.02
N GLY A 103 8.43 2.17 -4.57
CA GLY A 103 8.26 0.99 -5.42
C GLY A 103 6.78 0.65 -5.51
N LEU A 104 6.16 0.82 -6.67
CA LEU A 104 4.74 0.56 -6.88
C LEU A 104 4.59 -0.37 -8.07
N TYR A 105 3.93 -1.52 -7.83
CA TYR A 105 3.86 -2.62 -8.79
C TYR A 105 2.42 -3.07 -8.96
N PHE A 106 2.03 -3.22 -10.20
CA PHE A 106 0.86 -4.00 -10.58
C PHE A 106 1.23 -5.48 -10.45
N THR A 107 0.44 -6.27 -9.72
CA THR A 107 0.80 -7.66 -9.46
C THR A 107 0.10 -8.60 -10.43
N HIS A 108 -1.21 -8.60 -10.43
CA HIS A 108 -2.04 -9.39 -11.33
C HIS A 108 -3.49 -8.92 -11.27
N PHE A 109 -4.28 -9.39 -12.19
CA PHE A 109 -5.74 -9.27 -12.14
C PHE A 109 -6.38 -10.65 -11.96
N GLY A 110 -7.50 -10.67 -11.27
CA GLY A 110 -8.38 -11.84 -11.16
C GLY A 110 -9.68 -11.58 -11.91
N PHE A 111 -10.24 -12.60 -12.51
CA PHE A 111 -11.52 -12.55 -13.19
C PHE A 111 -12.47 -13.57 -12.56
N ASP A 112 -13.63 -13.11 -12.12
CA ASP A 112 -14.69 -13.96 -11.60
C ASP A 112 -15.93 -13.85 -12.48
N PRO A 113 -16.12 -14.81 -13.41
CA PRO A 113 -17.26 -14.81 -14.31
C PRO A 113 -18.59 -15.01 -13.56
N GLY A 114 -18.59 -15.73 -12.42
CA GLY A 114 -19.80 -15.97 -11.63
C GLY A 114 -20.30 -14.72 -10.90
N ALA A 115 -19.37 -13.90 -10.41
CA ALA A 115 -19.69 -12.63 -9.78
C ALA A 115 -19.78 -11.45 -10.77
N GLY A 116 -19.40 -11.66 -12.03
CA GLY A 116 -19.37 -10.57 -13.02
C GLY A 116 -18.40 -9.45 -12.62
N SER A 117 -17.22 -9.80 -12.05
CA SER A 117 -16.30 -8.82 -11.52
C SER A 117 -14.86 -9.08 -11.92
N VAL A 118 -14.09 -7.99 -11.99
CA VAL A 118 -12.64 -8.02 -12.17
C VAL A 118 -11.99 -7.49 -10.90
N SER A 119 -10.99 -8.19 -10.39
CA SER A 119 -10.17 -7.79 -9.27
C SER A 119 -8.78 -7.43 -9.75
N VAL A 120 -8.23 -6.33 -9.24
CA VAL A 120 -6.86 -5.89 -9.48
C VAL A 120 -6.09 -5.95 -8.17
N PHE A 121 -4.92 -6.57 -8.22
CA PHE A 121 -4.02 -6.67 -7.08
C PHE A 121 -2.78 -5.81 -7.33
N ALA A 122 -2.48 -4.92 -6.39
CA ALA A 122 -1.32 -4.06 -6.48
C ALA A 122 -0.53 -4.06 -5.16
N GLN A 123 0.77 -3.83 -5.29
CA GLN A 123 1.70 -3.80 -4.16
C GLN A 123 2.54 -2.54 -4.22
N GLY A 124 2.75 -1.93 -3.07
CA GLY A 124 3.64 -0.80 -2.89
C GLY A 124 4.66 -1.06 -1.79
N ASP A 125 5.87 -0.54 -1.94
CA ASP A 125 6.88 -0.52 -0.90
C ASP A 125 7.31 0.92 -0.60
N MET A 126 7.50 1.22 0.69
CA MET A 126 8.04 2.49 1.12
C MET A 126 9.21 2.32 2.08
N PRO A 127 10.23 3.17 1.98
CA PRO A 127 11.28 3.22 2.99
C PRO A 127 10.72 3.80 4.29
N VAL A 128 11.00 3.14 5.40
CA VAL A 128 10.60 3.58 6.74
C VAL A 128 11.78 4.26 7.40
N PHE A 129 11.54 5.38 8.12
CA PHE A 129 12.59 6.25 8.62
C PHE A 129 13.45 5.60 9.72
N PHE A 130 12.82 4.74 10.56
CA PHE A 130 13.47 4.09 11.69
C PHE A 130 13.08 2.62 11.81
N ALA A 131 13.20 1.85 10.75
CA ALA A 131 12.79 0.47 10.84
C ALA A 131 13.95 -0.48 11.07
N LEU A 132 13.71 -1.42 11.94
CA LEU A 132 14.39 -2.71 11.97
C LEU A 132 14.18 -3.49 10.67
N THR A 133 13.15 -3.13 9.88
CA THR A 133 12.88 -3.65 8.54
C THR A 133 13.11 -2.56 7.49
N PRO A 134 13.86 -2.82 6.42
CA PRO A 134 14.27 -1.78 5.47
C PRO A 134 13.11 -1.21 4.63
N ARG A 135 11.99 -1.92 4.49
CA ARG A 135 10.84 -1.50 3.69
C ARG A 135 9.53 -2.03 4.23
N LEU A 136 8.49 -1.21 4.21
CA LEU A 136 7.13 -1.61 4.53
C LEU A 136 6.39 -1.91 3.23
N ILE A 137 5.80 -3.12 3.17
CA ILE A 137 5.04 -3.58 2.02
C ILE A 137 3.56 -3.34 2.27
N VAL A 138 2.91 -2.62 1.36
CA VAL A 138 1.46 -2.37 1.34
C VAL A 138 0.85 -3.14 0.19
N ARG A 139 -0.18 -3.93 0.46
CA ARG A 139 -0.96 -4.63 -0.56
C ARG A 139 -2.37 -4.09 -0.58
N VAL A 140 -2.91 -3.93 -1.78
CA VAL A 140 -4.29 -3.50 -2.00
C VAL A 140 -4.95 -4.40 -3.02
N GLU A 141 -6.27 -4.56 -2.85
CA GLU A 141 -7.14 -5.23 -3.81
C GLU A 141 -8.25 -4.25 -4.17
N ALA A 142 -8.50 -4.13 -5.45
CA ALA A 142 -9.61 -3.36 -6.00
C ALA A 142 -10.52 -4.27 -6.80
N ARG A 143 -11.82 -4.06 -6.71
CA ARG A 143 -12.82 -4.81 -7.48
C ARG A 143 -13.73 -3.87 -8.24
N SER A 144 -13.99 -4.19 -9.51
CA SER A 144 -14.98 -3.52 -10.33
C SER A 144 -15.90 -4.55 -10.98
N ALA A 145 -17.20 -4.27 -10.96
CA ALA A 145 -18.19 -5.08 -11.66
C ALA A 145 -18.27 -4.61 -13.11
N TYR A 146 -18.15 -5.54 -14.06
CA TYR A 146 -18.42 -5.21 -15.44
C TYR A 146 -19.93 -5.23 -15.70
N ARG A 147 -20.42 -4.16 -16.34
CA ARG A 147 -21.82 -4.04 -16.75
C ARG A 147 -21.85 -3.88 -18.26
N VAL A 148 -22.53 -4.78 -18.93
CA VAL A 148 -22.85 -4.58 -20.33
C VAL A 148 -24.06 -3.66 -20.41
N ILE A 149 -23.83 -2.41 -20.81
CA ILE A 149 -24.92 -1.47 -21.08
C ILE A 149 -25.34 -1.72 -22.53
N VAL A 150 -26.43 -2.47 -22.71
CA VAL A 150 -27.11 -2.58 -24.02
C VAL A 150 -27.88 -1.29 -24.20
N LYS A 151 -27.46 -0.47 -25.17
CA LYS A 151 -28.24 0.69 -25.67
C LYS A 151 -29.14 0.28 -26.81
#